data_ce1006b464d6e1efa19aaa320c1ca55e
#
_entry.id   ce1006b464d6e1efa19aaa320c1ca55e
#
_cell.length_a   1.000
_cell.length_b   1.000
_cell.length_c   1.000
_cell.angle_alpha   90.00
_cell.angle_beta   90.00
_cell.angle_gamma   90.00
#
_symmetry.space_group_name_H-M   'P 1'
#
loop_
_entity.id
_entity.type
_entity.pdbx_description
1 polymer ?
#
loop_
_entity_poly.entity_id
_entity_poly.type
_entity_poly.pdbx_seq_one_letter_code
_entity_poly.pdbx_strand_id
1 'polypeptide(L)'
;MQASNPPFIRFCKKLGLLPEKVSFYLSDSFFLLLSLVIAFCIRAALPGFSFDLTLYLKIVLIVLLGPLCLGLPLGVYMGIPTPRYNELRRIVTFVSITFATAIAFLFLAKNGEALSRGVLFGAWILACFLLPLGRVFVRHRFARYPWWGYPLVVLNSFTGRKKIWHYLRRHPEYGFNTVASVDLPESLADARSVLEDAARKHPGSVALVAGLPSDMNSFLSVVNVYFSRVLILPETKESSLSFWLTPCDVGVSMGFLLQQRLHDRRRLFLKRSIDLILCALGAVLVVPVSLVLALAIRLDSRGPILYRQKRVGQG
;
A
#
# COMPACT_ATOMS: atom_id res chain seq x y z
N MET A 1 -20.63 23.47 13.23
CA MET A 1 -19.43 23.54 14.04
C MET A 1 -18.33 22.69 13.40
N GLN A 2 -17.41 23.30 12.67
CA GLN A 2 -16.22 22.62 12.18
C GLN A 2 -15.30 22.40 13.39
N ALA A 3 -15.28 21.21 13.93
CA ALA A 3 -14.32 20.83 14.95
C ALA A 3 -12.91 21.06 14.37
N SER A 4 -12.13 21.94 14.97
CA SER A 4 -10.77 22.23 14.56
C SER A 4 -9.97 20.92 14.55
N ASN A 5 -9.45 20.56 13.39
CA ASN A 5 -8.61 19.35 13.27
C ASN A 5 -7.47 19.41 14.31
N PRO A 6 -7.26 18.35 15.10
CA PRO A 6 -6.14 18.28 16.05
C PRO A 6 -4.80 18.60 15.37
N PRO A 7 -3.82 19.15 16.11
CA PRO A 7 -2.53 19.57 15.55
C PRO A 7 -1.82 18.44 14.80
N PHE A 8 -1.92 17.22 15.27
CA PHE A 8 -1.41 16.01 14.60
C PHE A 8 -1.96 15.84 13.18
N ILE A 9 -3.26 16.06 12.97
CA ILE A 9 -3.90 15.92 11.65
C ILE A 9 -3.44 17.02 10.69
N ARG A 10 -3.28 18.24 11.18
CA ARG A 10 -2.74 19.35 10.38
C ARG A 10 -1.31 19.04 9.94
N PHE A 11 -0.49 18.50 10.84
CA PHE A 11 0.87 18.06 10.53
C PHE A 11 0.91 16.96 9.45
N CYS A 12 0.11 15.89 9.60
CA CYS A 12 0.02 14.82 8.62
C CYS A 12 -0.43 15.34 7.24
N LYS A 13 -1.44 16.21 7.18
CA LYS A 13 -1.91 16.84 5.93
C LYS A 13 -0.83 17.70 5.28
N LYS A 14 -0.07 18.48 6.06
CA LYS A 14 1.04 19.30 5.57
C LYS A 14 2.14 18.45 4.91
N LEU A 15 2.37 17.24 5.42
CA LEU A 15 3.31 16.26 4.85
C LEU A 15 2.70 15.41 3.72
N GLY A 16 1.43 15.60 3.36
CA GLY A 16 0.73 14.78 2.37
C GLY A 16 0.52 13.32 2.82
N LEU A 17 0.57 13.07 4.14
CA LEU A 17 0.35 11.77 4.74
C LEU A 17 -1.11 11.63 5.19
N LEU A 18 -1.68 10.46 4.97
CA LEU A 18 -2.99 10.13 5.56
C LEU A 18 -2.81 9.82 7.05
N PRO A 19 -3.56 10.50 7.95
CA PRO A 19 -3.45 10.29 9.39
C PRO A 19 -3.65 8.83 9.82
N GLU A 20 -4.50 8.10 9.10
CA GLU A 20 -4.75 6.68 9.30
C GLU A 20 -3.45 5.86 9.12
N LYS A 21 -2.66 6.12 8.08
CA LYS A 21 -1.39 5.43 7.84
C LYS A 21 -0.39 5.67 8.96
N VAL A 22 -0.31 6.90 9.44
CA VAL A 22 0.57 7.26 10.55
C VAL A 22 0.12 6.57 11.84
N SER A 23 -1.19 6.47 12.08
CA SER A 23 -1.72 5.75 13.24
C SER A 23 -1.37 4.26 13.20
N PHE A 24 -1.47 3.61 12.04
CA PHE A 24 -1.05 2.21 11.89
C PHE A 24 0.47 2.05 12.04
N TYR A 25 1.26 2.96 11.48
CA TYR A 25 2.71 2.95 11.63
C TYR A 25 3.14 3.03 13.10
N LEU A 26 2.56 3.96 13.85
CA LEU A 26 2.85 4.13 15.28
C LEU A 26 2.40 2.91 16.09
N SER A 27 1.22 2.36 15.77
CA SER A 27 0.73 1.13 16.39
C SER A 27 1.66 -0.05 16.13
N ASP A 28 2.04 -0.28 14.87
CA ASP A 28 2.91 -1.40 14.51
C ASP A 28 4.28 -1.27 15.17
N SER A 29 4.87 -0.06 15.21
CA SER A 29 6.13 0.20 15.89
C SER A 29 6.03 -0.05 17.40
N PHE A 30 4.92 0.34 18.03
CA PHE A 30 4.67 0.09 19.44
C PHE A 30 4.54 -1.41 19.73
N PHE A 31 3.74 -2.14 18.95
CA PHE A 31 3.52 -3.58 19.17
C PHE A 31 4.75 -4.44 18.82
N LEU A 32 5.59 -3.99 17.87
CA LEU A 32 6.89 -4.61 17.62
C LEU A 32 7.81 -4.45 18.82
N LEU A 33 7.91 -3.25 19.41
CA LEU A 33 8.68 -3.03 20.63
C LEU A 33 8.13 -3.86 21.79
N LEU A 34 6.82 -3.84 21.98
CA LEU A 34 6.18 -4.60 23.05
C LEU A 34 6.46 -6.10 22.93
N SER A 35 6.45 -6.65 21.70
CA SER A 35 6.77 -8.06 21.46
C SER A 35 8.21 -8.39 21.85
N LEU A 36 9.17 -7.50 21.54
CA LEU A 36 10.57 -7.66 21.95
C LEU A 36 10.73 -7.58 23.47
N VAL A 37 10.08 -6.61 24.12
CA VAL A 37 10.14 -6.45 25.59
C VAL A 37 9.56 -7.67 26.29
N ILE A 38 8.39 -8.16 25.87
CA ILE A 38 7.77 -9.35 26.46
C ILE A 38 8.68 -10.57 26.30
N ALA A 39 9.18 -10.82 25.08
CA ALA A 39 10.06 -11.95 24.81
C ALA A 39 11.38 -11.86 25.63
N PHE A 40 11.91 -10.66 25.78
CA PHE A 40 13.07 -10.37 26.62
C PHE A 40 12.78 -10.68 28.09
N CYS A 41 11.67 -10.18 28.65
CA CYS A 41 11.28 -10.42 30.04
C CYS A 41 11.08 -11.92 30.33
N ILE A 42 10.43 -12.64 29.41
CA ILE A 42 10.26 -14.10 29.54
C ILE A 42 11.63 -14.79 29.57
N ARG A 43 12.56 -14.42 28.71
CA ARG A 43 13.89 -15.03 28.63
C ARG A 43 14.76 -14.64 29.83
N ALA A 44 14.66 -13.42 30.33
CA ALA A 44 15.38 -12.94 31.50
C ALA A 44 14.95 -13.67 32.78
N ALA A 45 13.71 -14.14 32.84
CA ALA A 45 13.23 -14.97 33.98
C ALA A 45 13.77 -16.41 33.98
N LEU A 46 14.40 -16.85 32.86
CA LEU A 46 14.98 -18.19 32.75
C LEU A 46 16.49 -18.17 33.11
N PRO A 47 17.03 -19.23 33.72
CA PRO A 47 18.45 -19.28 34.06
C PRO A 47 19.37 -19.25 32.83
N GLY A 48 20.63 -18.81 33.05
CA GLY A 48 21.65 -18.76 31.99
C GLY A 48 21.47 -17.63 30.97
N PHE A 49 20.83 -16.52 31.36
CA PHE A 49 20.68 -15.34 30.49
C PHE A 49 21.84 -14.36 30.71
N SER A 50 22.56 -14.04 29.62
CA SER A 50 23.54 -12.97 29.58
C SER A 50 22.93 -11.76 28.86
N PHE A 51 23.10 -10.57 29.43
CA PHE A 51 22.54 -9.34 28.89
C PHE A 51 23.64 -8.46 28.28
N ASP A 52 23.52 -8.17 26.99
CA ASP A 52 24.33 -7.17 26.30
C ASP A 52 23.42 -6.05 25.78
N LEU A 53 23.43 -4.91 26.48
CA LEU A 53 22.63 -3.73 26.16
C LEU A 53 22.87 -3.24 24.72
N THR A 54 24.13 -3.22 24.29
CA THR A 54 24.52 -2.68 22.97
C THR A 54 23.90 -3.51 21.85
N LEU A 55 23.88 -4.84 22.02
CA LEU A 55 23.31 -5.76 21.06
C LEU A 55 21.79 -5.60 20.95
N TYR A 56 21.11 -5.53 22.10
CA TYR A 56 19.65 -5.34 22.12
C TYR A 56 19.23 -4.00 21.55
N LEU A 57 19.99 -2.92 21.77
CA LEU A 57 19.72 -1.62 21.14
C LEU A 57 19.83 -1.68 19.62
N LYS A 58 20.80 -2.40 19.06
CA LYS A 58 20.91 -2.61 17.61
C LYS A 58 19.69 -3.34 17.05
N ILE A 59 19.19 -4.37 17.74
CA ILE A 59 17.99 -5.11 17.34
C ILE A 59 16.77 -4.19 17.37
N VAL A 60 16.57 -3.46 18.46
CA VAL A 60 15.47 -2.49 18.58
C VAL A 60 15.51 -1.50 17.43
N LEU A 61 16.67 -0.97 17.08
CA LEU A 61 16.82 -0.04 15.96
C LEU A 61 16.42 -0.67 14.62
N ILE A 62 16.91 -1.89 14.34
CA ILE A 62 16.58 -2.61 13.10
C ILE A 62 15.08 -2.90 13.02
N VAL A 63 14.48 -3.37 14.10
CA VAL A 63 13.05 -3.70 14.15
C VAL A 63 12.19 -2.47 14.05
N LEU A 64 12.60 -1.32 14.61
CA LEU A 64 11.90 -0.04 14.48
C LEU A 64 12.02 0.57 13.08
N LEU A 65 13.12 0.33 12.38
CA LEU A 65 13.28 0.76 10.98
C LEU A 65 12.46 -0.12 10.02
N GLY A 66 12.11 -1.35 10.43
CA GLY A 66 11.30 -2.27 9.63
C GLY A 66 10.01 -1.65 9.09
N PRO A 67 9.14 -1.05 9.91
CA PRO A 67 7.91 -0.39 9.45
C PRO A 67 8.16 0.68 8.39
N LEU A 68 9.25 1.43 8.50
CA LEU A 68 9.60 2.48 7.55
C LEU A 68 10.16 1.91 6.24
N CYS A 69 11.13 1.01 6.34
CA CYS A 69 11.87 0.51 5.18
C CYS A 69 11.12 -0.60 4.42
N LEU A 70 10.42 -1.47 5.12
CA LEU A 70 9.75 -2.63 4.54
C LEU A 70 8.22 -2.47 4.46
N GLY A 71 7.62 -1.80 5.43
CA GLY A 71 6.17 -1.67 5.49
C GLY A 71 5.57 -0.85 4.33
N LEU A 72 6.27 0.18 3.85
CA LEU A 72 5.84 0.98 2.71
C LEU A 72 5.89 0.20 1.38
N PRO A 73 7.02 -0.41 0.98
CA PRO A 73 7.11 -1.15 -0.28
C PRO A 73 6.22 -2.41 -0.30
N LEU A 74 6.07 -3.10 0.82
CA LEU A 74 5.17 -4.26 0.94
C LEU A 74 3.69 -3.89 0.94
N GLY A 75 3.36 -2.60 0.90
CA GLY A 75 1.99 -2.12 0.87
C GLY A 75 1.20 -2.40 2.16
N VAL A 76 1.89 -2.56 3.29
CA VAL A 76 1.30 -2.82 4.60
C VAL A 76 0.48 -1.63 5.08
N TYR A 77 0.88 -0.41 4.68
CA TYR A 77 0.20 0.85 4.99
C TYR A 77 -0.63 1.37 3.80
N MET A 78 -1.11 0.48 2.93
CA MET A 78 -2.12 0.85 1.94
C MET A 78 -3.42 1.15 2.69
N GLY A 79 -3.87 2.41 2.64
CA GLY A 79 -5.06 2.84 3.35
C GLY A 79 -6.38 2.41 2.69
N ILE A 80 -6.36 1.80 1.49
CA ILE A 80 -7.57 1.26 0.87
C ILE A 80 -7.88 -0.07 1.56
N PRO A 81 -9.12 -0.26 2.04
CA PRO A 81 -9.53 -1.48 2.68
C PRO A 81 -9.30 -2.67 1.76
N THR A 82 -8.43 -3.58 2.20
CA THR A 82 -8.25 -4.89 1.57
C THR A 82 -8.98 -5.94 2.40
N PRO A 83 -9.42 -7.06 1.80
CA PRO A 83 -9.96 -8.17 2.56
C PRO A 83 -9.07 -8.51 3.75
N ARG A 84 -9.66 -8.75 4.92
CA ARG A 84 -8.91 -8.98 6.18
C ARG A 84 -7.84 -10.06 6.07
N TYR A 85 -8.11 -11.07 5.26
CA TYR A 85 -7.14 -12.12 4.95
C TYR A 85 -5.86 -11.57 4.29
N ASN A 86 -6.01 -10.69 3.28
CA ASN A 86 -4.87 -10.09 2.59
C ASN A 86 -4.08 -9.15 3.51
N GLU A 87 -4.76 -8.44 4.40
CA GLU A 87 -4.12 -7.60 5.41
C GLU A 87 -3.29 -8.45 6.37
N LEU A 88 -3.86 -9.52 6.92
CA LEU A 88 -3.16 -10.46 7.80
C LEU A 88 -1.93 -11.07 7.11
N ARG A 89 -2.07 -11.57 5.89
CA ARG A 89 -0.97 -12.11 5.11
C ARG A 89 0.17 -11.09 4.95
N ARG A 90 -0.15 -9.83 4.63
CA ARG A 90 0.85 -8.76 4.48
C ARG A 90 1.55 -8.46 5.80
N ILE A 91 0.82 -8.42 6.92
CA ILE A 91 1.40 -8.19 8.25
C ILE A 91 2.36 -9.32 8.60
N VAL A 92 1.94 -10.57 8.48
CA VAL A 92 2.79 -11.73 8.79
C VAL A 92 4.03 -11.76 7.91
N THR A 93 3.90 -11.51 6.60
CA THR A 93 5.04 -11.42 5.68
C THR A 93 5.98 -10.29 6.09
N PHE A 94 5.45 -9.11 6.39
CA PHE A 94 6.23 -7.95 6.83
C PHE A 94 7.00 -8.25 8.11
N VAL A 95 6.35 -8.78 9.14
CA VAL A 95 6.97 -9.16 10.42
C VAL A 95 8.07 -10.18 10.19
N SER A 96 7.78 -11.23 9.39
CA SER A 96 8.78 -12.29 9.12
C SER A 96 10.01 -11.76 8.40
N ILE A 97 9.85 -10.89 7.39
CA ILE A 97 10.98 -10.27 6.69
C ILE A 97 11.76 -9.36 7.66
N THR A 98 11.09 -8.59 8.51
CA THR A 98 11.75 -7.70 9.48
C THR A 98 12.64 -8.50 10.46
N PHE A 99 12.12 -9.58 11.03
CA PHE A 99 12.89 -10.42 11.94
C PHE A 99 13.97 -11.22 11.21
N ALA A 100 13.71 -11.71 10.00
CA ALA A 100 14.74 -12.38 9.19
C ALA A 100 15.89 -11.41 8.84
N THR A 101 15.59 -10.16 8.53
CA THR A 101 16.61 -9.12 8.29
C THR A 101 17.43 -8.85 9.55
N ALA A 102 16.78 -8.77 10.72
CA ALA A 102 17.46 -8.60 11.99
C ALA A 102 18.40 -9.77 12.29
N ILE A 103 17.95 -11.02 12.08
CA ILE A 103 18.77 -12.22 12.28
C ILE A 103 19.96 -12.24 11.30
N ALA A 104 19.73 -11.94 10.02
CA ALA A 104 20.79 -11.89 9.00
C ALA A 104 21.86 -10.84 9.36
N PHE A 105 21.43 -9.65 9.79
CA PHE A 105 22.33 -8.57 10.21
C PHE A 105 23.22 -9.01 11.39
N LEU A 106 22.63 -9.65 12.39
CA LEU A 106 23.37 -10.14 13.57
C LEU A 106 24.37 -11.24 13.21
N PHE A 107 24.00 -12.11 12.29
CA PHE A 107 24.90 -13.16 11.79
C PHE A 107 26.11 -12.55 11.07
N LEU A 108 25.88 -11.58 10.18
CA LEU A 108 26.94 -10.88 9.46
C LEU A 108 27.85 -10.06 10.39
N ALA A 109 27.30 -9.49 11.44
CA ALA A 109 28.04 -8.74 12.46
C ALA A 109 28.87 -9.61 13.43
N LYS A 110 28.88 -10.96 13.25
CA LYS A 110 29.55 -11.94 14.13
C LYS A 110 29.13 -11.87 15.61
N ASN A 111 28.00 -11.27 15.91
CA ASN A 111 27.48 -11.12 17.28
C ASN A 111 26.45 -12.20 17.64
N GLY A 112 26.40 -13.29 16.87
CA GLY A 112 25.37 -14.33 17.01
C GLY A 112 25.43 -15.16 18.29
N GLU A 113 26.60 -15.23 18.96
CA GLU A 113 26.77 -16.03 20.17
C GLU A 113 26.19 -15.34 21.43
N ALA A 114 26.22 -14.03 21.50
CA ALA A 114 25.75 -13.27 22.66
C ALA A 114 24.22 -13.09 22.68
N LEU A 115 23.51 -13.46 21.59
CA LEU A 115 22.08 -13.25 21.49
C LEU A 115 21.31 -14.56 21.76
N SER A 116 20.31 -14.46 22.61
CA SER A 116 19.36 -15.56 22.81
C SER A 116 18.43 -15.69 21.58
N ARG A 117 18.64 -16.75 20.79
CA ARG A 117 17.78 -17.10 19.64
C ARG A 117 16.31 -17.21 20.05
N GLY A 118 16.05 -17.63 21.30
CA GLY A 118 14.71 -17.72 21.86
C GLY A 118 14.01 -16.36 21.99
N VAL A 119 14.74 -15.26 22.25
CA VAL A 119 14.15 -13.90 22.33
C VAL A 119 13.64 -13.47 20.95
N LEU A 120 14.43 -13.63 19.89
CA LEU A 120 14.00 -13.24 18.55
C LEU A 120 12.85 -14.09 18.03
N PHE A 121 12.91 -15.40 18.24
CA PHE A 121 11.85 -16.31 17.82
C PHE A 121 10.55 -16.04 18.60
N GLY A 122 10.64 -15.89 19.93
CA GLY A 122 9.49 -15.54 20.77
C GLY A 122 8.90 -14.18 20.41
N ALA A 123 9.74 -13.17 20.16
CA ALA A 123 9.29 -11.85 19.72
C ALA A 123 8.61 -11.89 18.34
N TRP A 124 9.13 -12.68 17.41
CA TRP A 124 8.51 -12.90 16.09
C TRP A 124 7.11 -13.49 16.22
N ILE A 125 6.96 -14.57 17.01
CA ILE A 125 5.64 -15.19 17.25
C ILE A 125 4.69 -14.17 17.88
N LEU A 126 5.11 -13.51 18.95
CA LEU A 126 4.29 -12.49 19.63
C LEU A 126 3.89 -11.35 18.67
N ALA A 127 4.82 -10.87 17.84
CA ALA A 127 4.54 -9.82 16.86
C ALA A 127 3.48 -10.25 15.84
N CYS A 128 3.50 -11.51 15.37
CA CYS A 128 2.50 -12.03 14.44
C CYS A 128 1.07 -12.00 15.01
N PHE A 129 0.91 -12.04 16.33
CA PHE A 129 -0.39 -11.93 17.01
C PHE A 129 -0.69 -10.47 17.43
N LEU A 130 0.28 -9.79 18.02
CA LEU A 130 0.07 -8.47 18.61
C LEU A 130 -0.17 -7.38 17.55
N LEU A 131 0.51 -7.43 16.40
CA LEU A 131 0.29 -6.42 15.37
C LEU A 131 -1.14 -6.44 14.79
N PRO A 132 -1.71 -7.59 14.37
CA PRO A 132 -3.11 -7.64 13.95
C PRO A 132 -4.08 -7.16 15.02
N LEU A 133 -3.87 -7.55 16.28
CA LEU A 133 -4.69 -7.09 17.41
C LEU A 133 -4.59 -5.58 17.60
N GLY A 134 -3.38 -5.02 17.53
CA GLY A 134 -3.13 -3.58 17.60
C GLY A 134 -3.88 -2.82 16.50
N ARG A 135 -3.89 -3.33 15.29
CA ARG A 135 -4.64 -2.71 14.18
C ARG A 135 -6.14 -2.77 14.37
N VAL A 136 -6.67 -3.88 14.89
CA VAL A 136 -8.09 -3.97 15.24
C VAL A 136 -8.43 -2.93 16.29
N PHE A 137 -7.60 -2.78 17.34
CA PHE A 137 -7.79 -1.80 18.40
C PHE A 137 -7.75 -0.36 17.85
N VAL A 138 -6.73 0.00 17.06
CA VAL A 138 -6.60 1.33 16.43
C VAL A 138 -7.81 1.64 15.55
N ARG A 139 -8.22 0.68 14.72
CA ARG A 139 -9.39 0.83 13.85
C ARG A 139 -10.66 1.05 14.66
N HIS A 140 -10.90 0.25 15.69
CA HIS A 140 -12.08 0.40 16.54
C HIS A 140 -12.09 1.74 17.30
N ARG A 141 -10.92 2.19 17.77
CA ARG A 141 -10.78 3.43 18.56
C ARG A 141 -10.90 4.69 17.71
N PHE A 142 -10.32 4.68 16.50
CA PHE A 142 -10.18 5.88 15.67
C PHE A 142 -11.16 5.95 14.49
N ALA A 143 -11.85 4.86 14.13
CA ALA A 143 -12.75 4.83 12.98
C ALA A 143 -13.87 5.89 13.02
N ARG A 144 -14.29 6.31 14.21
CA ARG A 144 -15.37 7.30 14.40
C ARG A 144 -14.95 8.75 14.16
N TYR A 145 -13.64 9.00 14.00
CA TYR A 145 -13.16 10.37 13.81
C TYR A 145 -13.28 10.80 12.33
N PRO A 146 -13.59 12.09 12.06
CA PRO A 146 -13.81 12.60 10.70
C PRO A 146 -12.60 12.51 9.77
N TRP A 147 -11.41 12.32 10.31
CA TRP A 147 -10.16 12.20 9.56
C TRP A 147 -9.80 10.75 9.19
N TRP A 148 -10.56 9.78 9.71
CA TRP A 148 -10.33 8.37 9.45
C TRP A 148 -10.85 7.96 8.08
N GLY A 149 -10.07 7.11 7.42
CA GLY A 149 -10.46 6.50 6.15
C GLY A 149 -10.25 7.37 4.91
N TYR A 150 -10.44 6.72 3.78
CA TYR A 150 -10.36 7.39 2.47
C TYR A 150 -11.62 8.18 2.20
N PRO A 151 -11.49 9.42 1.70
CA PRO A 151 -12.64 10.17 1.26
C PRO A 151 -13.29 9.44 0.07
N LEU A 152 -14.58 9.13 0.21
CA LEU A 152 -15.36 8.36 -0.75
C LEU A 152 -16.51 9.21 -1.29
N VAL A 153 -16.59 9.32 -2.61
CA VAL A 153 -17.74 9.88 -3.33
C VAL A 153 -18.57 8.73 -3.86
N VAL A 154 -19.81 8.63 -3.42
CA VAL A 154 -20.74 7.61 -3.90
C VAL A 154 -21.46 8.12 -5.13
N LEU A 155 -21.23 7.46 -6.27
CA LEU A 155 -21.90 7.73 -7.53
C LEU A 155 -23.08 6.77 -7.64
N ASN A 156 -24.29 7.29 -7.47
CA ASN A 156 -25.51 6.50 -7.59
C ASN A 156 -25.86 6.38 -9.08
N SER A 157 -25.85 5.18 -9.61
CA SER A 157 -26.45 4.86 -10.91
C SER A 157 -27.97 4.72 -10.76
N PHE A 158 -28.71 4.75 -11.90
CA PHE A 158 -30.18 4.79 -12.03
C PHE A 158 -31.00 3.87 -11.10
N THR A 159 -30.44 2.72 -10.71
CA THR A 159 -31.07 1.76 -9.82
C THR A 159 -30.79 2.03 -8.34
N GLY A 160 -30.24 3.15 -8.04
CA GLY A 160 -29.94 3.85 -6.80
C GLY A 160 -30.08 3.10 -5.48
N ARG A 161 -29.04 2.47 -5.00
CA ARG A 161 -28.97 2.03 -3.61
C ARG A 161 -28.49 3.15 -2.67
N LYS A 162 -29.36 4.12 -2.37
CA LYS A 162 -29.16 5.08 -1.25
C LYS A 162 -28.79 4.37 0.07
N LYS A 163 -29.07 3.05 0.15
CA LYS A 163 -28.70 2.18 1.27
C LYS A 163 -27.21 2.05 1.51
N ILE A 164 -26.34 2.07 0.45
CA ILE A 164 -24.89 1.92 0.59
C ILE A 164 -24.27 3.14 1.27
N TRP A 165 -24.71 4.35 0.93
CA TRP A 165 -24.27 5.57 1.60
C TRP A 165 -24.51 5.52 3.10
N HIS A 166 -25.74 5.17 3.51
CA HIS A 166 -26.08 5.06 4.92
C HIS A 166 -25.33 3.94 5.64
N TYR A 167 -25.10 2.82 4.94
CA TYR A 167 -24.36 1.70 5.49
C TYR A 167 -22.92 2.08 5.76
N LEU A 168 -22.18 2.59 4.77
CA LEU A 168 -20.78 2.97 4.91
C LEU A 168 -20.59 4.09 5.95
N ARG A 169 -21.54 4.99 6.06
CA ARG A 169 -21.52 6.04 7.09
C ARG A 169 -21.69 5.49 8.50
N ARG A 170 -22.43 4.39 8.67
CA ARG A 170 -22.59 3.71 9.96
C ARG A 170 -21.42 2.80 10.30
N HIS A 171 -20.63 2.41 9.31
CA HIS A 171 -19.54 1.46 9.44
C HIS A 171 -18.19 2.04 8.97
N PRO A 172 -17.68 3.09 9.65
CA PRO A 172 -16.42 3.74 9.28
C PRO A 172 -15.20 2.82 9.49
N GLU A 173 -15.36 1.70 10.21
CA GLU A 173 -14.34 0.66 10.41
C GLU A 173 -13.88 -0.01 9.12
N TYR A 174 -14.64 0.10 8.04
CA TYR A 174 -14.20 -0.34 6.70
C TYR A 174 -13.16 0.59 6.07
N GLY A 175 -12.81 1.71 6.72
CA GLY A 175 -11.78 2.62 6.28
C GLY A 175 -12.22 3.56 5.14
N PHE A 176 -13.51 3.79 4.98
CA PHE A 176 -14.08 4.76 4.06
C PHE A 176 -14.76 5.91 4.82
N ASN A 177 -14.46 7.13 4.40
CA ASN A 177 -15.14 8.33 4.86
C ASN A 177 -16.01 8.87 3.72
N THR A 178 -17.31 8.67 3.81
CA THR A 178 -18.27 9.11 2.79
C THR A 178 -18.44 10.63 2.83
N VAL A 179 -17.89 11.34 1.84
CA VAL A 179 -17.88 12.82 1.79
C VAL A 179 -19.01 13.39 0.94
N ALA A 180 -19.41 12.70 -0.11
CA ALA A 180 -20.49 13.12 -0.99
C ALA A 180 -21.23 11.93 -1.60
N SER A 181 -22.51 12.14 -1.90
CA SER A 181 -23.34 11.23 -2.69
C SER A 181 -23.86 12.02 -3.88
N VAL A 182 -23.62 11.52 -5.07
CA VAL A 182 -23.93 12.20 -6.33
C VAL A 182 -24.79 11.28 -7.18
N ASP A 183 -25.95 11.75 -7.57
CA ASP A 183 -26.84 11.03 -8.49
C ASP A 183 -26.40 11.34 -9.93
N LEU A 184 -26.13 10.30 -10.69
CA LEU A 184 -25.67 10.44 -12.08
C LEU A 184 -26.86 10.52 -13.03
N PRO A 185 -26.83 11.45 -14.00
CA PRO A 185 -27.84 11.53 -15.05
C PRO A 185 -27.69 10.37 -16.05
N GLU A 186 -28.76 10.04 -16.79
CA GLU A 186 -28.76 8.94 -17.78
C GLU A 186 -27.82 9.21 -18.95
N SER A 187 -27.71 10.46 -19.32
CA SER A 187 -26.83 10.89 -20.40
C SER A 187 -25.37 10.92 -19.94
N LEU A 188 -24.49 10.24 -20.64
CA LEU A 188 -23.04 10.29 -20.42
C LEU A 188 -22.46 11.71 -20.61
N ALA A 189 -23.09 12.54 -21.45
CA ALA A 189 -22.66 13.92 -21.67
C ALA A 189 -22.90 14.79 -20.43
N ASP A 190 -24.06 14.67 -19.80
CA ASP A 190 -24.41 15.39 -18.58
C ASP A 190 -23.66 14.85 -17.36
N ALA A 191 -23.37 13.55 -17.34
CA ALA A 191 -22.57 12.91 -16.29
C ALA A 191 -21.16 13.51 -16.18
N ARG A 192 -20.56 13.96 -17.30
CA ARG A 192 -19.22 14.58 -17.29
C ARG A 192 -19.15 15.82 -16.42
N SER A 193 -20.10 16.73 -16.58
CA SER A 193 -20.14 17.98 -15.80
C SER A 193 -20.29 17.71 -14.30
N VAL A 194 -21.14 16.74 -13.95
CA VAL A 194 -21.40 16.32 -12.56
C VAL A 194 -20.17 15.65 -11.95
N LEU A 195 -19.47 14.80 -12.70
CA LEU A 195 -18.24 14.12 -12.26
C LEU A 195 -17.09 15.11 -12.07
N GLU A 196 -16.95 16.09 -12.98
CA GLU A 196 -15.95 17.13 -12.88
C GLU A 196 -16.17 18.00 -11.63
N ASP A 197 -17.40 18.45 -11.39
CA ASP A 197 -17.74 19.24 -10.20
C ASP A 197 -17.48 18.44 -8.91
N ALA A 198 -17.87 17.17 -8.87
CA ALA A 198 -17.60 16.29 -7.73
C ALA A 198 -16.10 16.10 -7.48
N ALA A 199 -15.31 15.88 -8.52
CA ALA A 199 -13.86 15.70 -8.41
C ALA A 199 -13.15 16.99 -7.98
N ARG A 200 -13.59 18.15 -8.46
CA ARG A 200 -13.07 19.47 -8.04
C ARG A 200 -13.36 19.76 -6.57
N LYS A 201 -14.57 19.44 -6.09
CA LYS A 201 -14.97 19.66 -4.69
C LYS A 201 -14.27 18.70 -3.71
N HIS A 202 -13.96 17.49 -4.17
CA HIS A 202 -13.37 16.43 -3.33
C HIS A 202 -12.10 15.85 -3.97
N PRO A 203 -11.00 16.61 -4.05
CA PRO A 203 -9.77 16.17 -4.69
C PRO A 203 -9.15 14.97 -3.95
N GLY A 204 -8.72 13.96 -4.71
CA GLY A 204 -8.10 12.74 -4.18
C GLY A 204 -9.06 11.73 -3.56
N SER A 205 -10.38 11.92 -3.71
CA SER A 205 -11.39 10.97 -3.29
C SER A 205 -11.42 9.72 -4.19
N VAL A 206 -11.96 8.64 -3.63
CA VAL A 206 -12.28 7.41 -4.35
C VAL A 206 -13.73 7.51 -4.83
N ALA A 207 -13.99 7.21 -6.09
CA ALA A 207 -15.35 7.09 -6.60
C ALA A 207 -15.90 5.69 -6.32
N LEU A 208 -17.04 5.58 -5.68
CA LEU A 208 -17.79 4.32 -5.55
C LEU A 208 -18.95 4.33 -6.53
N VAL A 209 -18.89 3.45 -7.50
CA VAL A 209 -19.98 3.20 -8.46
C VAL A 209 -20.85 2.08 -7.91
N ALA A 210 -22.07 2.43 -7.53
CA ALA A 210 -23.07 1.48 -7.07
C ALA A 210 -23.97 1.07 -8.22
N GLY A 211 -23.91 -0.20 -8.61
CA GLY A 211 -24.56 -0.73 -9.81
C GLY A 211 -23.66 -0.67 -11.06
N LEU A 212 -24.00 -1.48 -12.05
CA LEU A 212 -23.30 -1.53 -13.33
C LEU A 212 -24.17 -0.87 -14.39
N PRO A 213 -23.68 0.21 -15.03
CA PRO A 213 -24.34 0.74 -16.20
C PRO A 213 -24.28 -0.25 -17.35
N SER A 214 -25.24 -0.16 -18.27
CA SER A 214 -25.36 -1.06 -19.43
C SER A 214 -24.09 -1.09 -20.30
N ASP A 215 -23.41 0.08 -20.41
CA ASP A 215 -22.11 0.21 -21.07
C ASP A 215 -21.04 0.60 -20.05
N MET A 216 -20.50 -0.43 -19.42
CA MET A 216 -19.46 -0.29 -18.39
C MET A 216 -18.18 0.36 -18.92
N ASN A 217 -17.75 0.02 -20.15
CA ASN A 217 -16.48 0.49 -20.69
C ASN A 217 -16.49 1.99 -20.96
N SER A 218 -17.54 2.47 -21.60
CA SER A 218 -17.71 3.91 -21.87
C SER A 218 -17.85 4.70 -20.56
N PHE A 219 -18.62 4.18 -19.61
CA PHE A 219 -18.81 4.81 -18.33
C PHE A 219 -17.50 4.90 -17.53
N LEU A 220 -16.75 3.80 -17.40
CA LEU A 220 -15.48 3.78 -16.68
C LEU A 220 -14.42 4.65 -17.35
N SER A 221 -14.42 4.74 -18.68
CA SER A 221 -13.50 5.62 -19.39
C SER A 221 -13.70 7.09 -18.98
N VAL A 222 -14.94 7.51 -18.78
CA VAL A 222 -15.27 8.87 -18.33
C VAL A 222 -14.93 9.06 -16.85
N VAL A 223 -15.33 8.14 -15.97
CA VAL A 223 -15.06 8.26 -14.52
C VAL A 223 -13.56 8.27 -14.22
N ASN A 224 -12.76 7.48 -14.94
CA ASN A 224 -11.31 7.38 -14.76
C ASN A 224 -10.56 8.67 -15.16
N VAL A 225 -11.15 9.55 -15.94
CA VAL A 225 -10.56 10.86 -16.24
C VAL A 225 -10.54 11.76 -15.00
N TYR A 226 -11.60 11.69 -14.18
CA TYR A 226 -11.79 12.57 -13.04
C TYR A 226 -11.34 11.95 -11.71
N PHE A 227 -11.45 10.63 -11.57
CA PHE A 227 -11.09 9.91 -10.36
C PHE A 227 -9.97 8.91 -10.62
N SER A 228 -8.86 9.04 -9.90
CA SER A 228 -7.70 8.13 -10.02
C SER A 228 -7.96 6.72 -9.46
N ARG A 229 -9.04 6.56 -8.71
CA ARG A 229 -9.44 5.29 -8.09
C ARG A 229 -10.94 5.16 -8.14
N VAL A 230 -11.39 4.06 -8.70
CA VAL A 230 -12.81 3.75 -8.82
C VAL A 230 -13.06 2.41 -8.15
N LEU A 231 -14.02 2.39 -7.23
CA LEU A 231 -14.53 1.20 -6.58
C LEU A 231 -15.86 0.83 -7.22
N ILE A 232 -15.96 -0.36 -7.74
CA ILE A 232 -17.16 -0.85 -8.40
C ILE A 232 -17.83 -1.86 -7.49
N LEU A 233 -19.12 -1.67 -7.25
CA LEU A 233 -19.93 -2.58 -6.49
C LEU A 233 -20.96 -3.23 -7.43
N PRO A 234 -20.71 -4.45 -7.93
CA PRO A 234 -21.62 -5.12 -8.84
C PRO A 234 -22.91 -5.53 -8.11
N GLU A 235 -24.02 -5.37 -8.78
CA GLU A 235 -25.34 -5.76 -8.25
C GLU A 235 -25.69 -7.23 -8.50
N THR A 236 -25.01 -7.87 -9.46
CA THR A 236 -25.34 -9.23 -9.90
C THR A 236 -24.19 -10.22 -9.70
N LYS A 237 -24.55 -11.47 -9.42
CA LYS A 237 -23.60 -12.59 -9.26
C LYS A 237 -22.90 -13.02 -10.56
N GLU A 238 -23.31 -12.51 -11.71
CA GLU A 238 -22.92 -13.02 -13.04
C GLU A 238 -21.99 -12.10 -13.85
N SER A 239 -21.42 -11.05 -13.25
CA SER A 239 -20.48 -10.21 -14.00
C SER A 239 -19.13 -10.93 -14.17
N SER A 240 -18.82 -11.33 -15.40
CA SER A 240 -17.48 -11.76 -15.84
C SER A 240 -16.51 -10.56 -15.78
N LEU A 241 -16.05 -10.22 -14.59
CA LEU A 241 -15.11 -9.12 -14.39
C LEU A 241 -13.69 -9.61 -14.69
N SER A 242 -12.97 -8.85 -15.52
CA SER A 242 -11.59 -9.13 -15.90
C SER A 242 -10.65 -9.20 -14.71
N PHE A 243 -9.60 -10.01 -14.81
CA PHE A 243 -8.59 -10.33 -13.77
C PHE A 243 -7.79 -9.14 -13.20
N TRP A 244 -8.00 -7.92 -13.67
CA TRP A 244 -7.28 -6.70 -13.26
C TRP A 244 -7.86 -5.99 -12.04
N LEU A 245 -8.95 -6.51 -11.48
CA LEU A 245 -9.68 -5.89 -10.38
C LEU A 245 -9.17 -6.41 -9.05
N THR A 246 -8.79 -5.50 -8.17
CA THR A 246 -8.40 -5.86 -6.79
C THR A 246 -9.66 -5.95 -5.95
N PRO A 247 -9.98 -7.11 -5.35
CA PRO A 247 -11.13 -7.22 -4.46
C PRO A 247 -10.96 -6.31 -3.25
N CYS A 248 -12.03 -5.63 -2.88
CA CYS A 248 -12.10 -4.73 -1.74
C CYS A 248 -13.31 -5.09 -0.89
N ASP A 249 -13.13 -5.17 0.42
CA ASP A 249 -14.23 -5.46 1.34
C ASP A 249 -14.98 -4.15 1.65
N VAL A 250 -16.25 -4.11 1.28
CA VAL A 250 -17.14 -2.98 1.53
C VAL A 250 -18.16 -3.32 2.64
N GLY A 251 -18.03 -4.52 3.23
CA GLY A 251 -18.81 -4.99 4.36
C GLY A 251 -20.20 -5.54 4.01
N VAL A 252 -20.85 -5.06 2.98
CA VAL A 252 -22.15 -5.58 2.47
C VAL A 252 -21.93 -6.58 1.35
N SER A 253 -20.90 -6.34 0.54
CA SER A 253 -20.53 -7.17 -0.60
C SER A 253 -19.08 -6.93 -1.00
N MET A 254 -18.50 -7.86 -1.77
CA MET A 254 -17.21 -7.64 -2.37
C MET A 254 -17.31 -6.57 -3.46
N GLY A 255 -16.59 -5.47 -3.28
CA GLY A 255 -16.35 -4.48 -4.31
C GLY A 255 -15.06 -4.77 -5.06
N PHE A 256 -14.90 -4.17 -6.23
CA PHE A 256 -13.69 -4.26 -7.03
C PHE A 256 -13.08 -2.89 -7.19
N LEU A 257 -11.81 -2.76 -6.82
CA LEU A 257 -11.05 -1.54 -6.97
C LEU A 257 -10.33 -1.53 -8.31
N LEU A 258 -10.72 -0.59 -9.17
CA LEU A 258 -9.98 -0.24 -10.37
C LEU A 258 -9.03 0.91 -10.03
N GLN A 259 -7.74 0.69 -10.18
CA GLN A 259 -6.73 1.72 -9.92
C GLN A 259 -5.91 1.98 -11.17
N GLN A 260 -6.00 3.18 -11.71
CA GLN A 260 -5.08 3.65 -12.75
C GLN A 260 -3.69 3.91 -12.13
N ARG A 261 -2.76 2.97 -12.32
CA ARG A 261 -1.39 3.06 -11.80
C ARG A 261 -0.49 4.04 -12.58
N LEU A 262 -0.92 4.46 -13.76
CA LEU A 262 -0.14 5.31 -14.66
C LEU A 262 0.02 6.76 -14.20
N HIS A 263 -0.83 7.25 -13.28
CA HIS A 263 -0.82 8.65 -12.82
C HIS A 263 -0.02 8.89 -11.52
N ASP A 264 0.58 7.88 -10.93
CA ASP A 264 1.35 8.05 -9.70
C ASP A 264 2.81 8.46 -10.02
N ARG A 265 3.05 9.78 -10.09
CA ARG A 265 4.37 10.36 -10.38
C ARG A 265 5.49 9.80 -9.47
N ARG A 266 5.17 9.49 -8.20
CA ARG A 266 6.17 8.93 -7.26
C ARG A 266 6.60 7.53 -7.67
N ARG A 267 5.67 6.69 -8.14
CA ARG A 267 5.98 5.35 -8.63
C ARG A 267 6.75 5.37 -9.94
N LEU A 268 6.41 6.29 -10.83
CA LEU A 268 7.17 6.50 -12.07
C LEU A 268 8.60 6.95 -11.79
N PHE A 269 8.78 7.87 -10.84
CA PHE A 269 10.11 8.30 -10.41
C PHE A 269 10.91 7.15 -9.77
N LEU A 270 10.30 6.40 -8.84
CA LEU A 270 10.96 5.24 -8.21
C LEU A 270 11.34 4.18 -9.25
N LYS A 271 10.42 3.85 -10.16
CA LYS A 271 10.71 2.95 -11.28
C LYS A 271 11.92 3.46 -12.07
N ARG A 272 11.91 4.73 -12.47
CA ARG A 272 13.01 5.32 -13.26
C ARG A 272 14.34 5.26 -12.52
N SER A 273 14.34 5.53 -11.22
CA SER A 273 15.54 5.43 -10.39
C SER A 273 16.08 4.01 -10.32
N ILE A 274 15.22 3.03 -10.13
CA ILE A 274 15.61 1.60 -10.13
C ILE A 274 16.15 1.19 -11.51
N ASP A 275 15.47 1.57 -12.59
CA ASP A 275 15.88 1.28 -13.95
C ASP A 275 17.29 1.85 -14.22
N LEU A 276 17.55 3.09 -13.79
CA LEU A 276 18.87 3.73 -13.95
C LEU A 276 19.97 3.02 -13.14
N ILE A 277 19.69 2.63 -11.91
CA ILE A 277 20.64 1.89 -11.07
C ILE A 277 20.97 0.54 -11.70
N LEU A 278 19.94 -0.21 -12.13
CA LEU A 278 20.13 -1.50 -12.78
C LEU A 278 20.89 -1.37 -14.11
N CYS A 279 20.60 -0.34 -14.91
CA CYS A 279 21.35 -0.04 -16.12
C CYS A 279 22.82 0.30 -15.83
N ALA A 280 23.10 1.10 -14.79
CA ALA A 280 24.46 1.44 -14.41
C ALA A 280 25.25 0.22 -13.94
N LEU A 281 24.65 -0.62 -13.11
CA LEU A 281 25.26 -1.88 -12.65
C LEU A 281 25.46 -2.86 -13.82
N GLY A 282 24.47 -2.98 -14.70
CA GLY A 282 24.58 -3.82 -15.90
C GLY A 282 25.63 -3.33 -16.88
N ALA A 283 25.81 -2.01 -17.03
CA ALA A 283 26.81 -1.43 -17.93
C ALA A 283 28.24 -1.84 -17.57
N VAL A 284 28.55 -2.05 -16.29
CA VAL A 284 29.88 -2.51 -15.84
C VAL A 284 30.26 -3.85 -16.46
N LEU A 285 29.27 -4.74 -16.69
CA LEU A 285 29.50 -6.04 -17.33
C LEU A 285 29.31 -5.98 -18.86
N VAL A 286 28.27 -5.27 -19.31
CA VAL A 286 27.89 -5.24 -20.74
C VAL A 286 28.88 -4.44 -21.58
N VAL A 287 29.39 -3.31 -21.04
CA VAL A 287 30.33 -2.47 -21.82
C VAL A 287 31.64 -3.20 -22.19
N PRO A 288 32.37 -3.84 -21.26
CA PRO A 288 33.59 -4.55 -21.61
C PRO A 288 33.35 -5.72 -22.59
N VAL A 289 32.26 -6.47 -22.39
CA VAL A 289 31.85 -7.56 -23.29
C VAL A 289 31.54 -7.00 -24.68
N SER A 290 30.80 -5.90 -24.76
CA SER A 290 30.48 -5.23 -26.04
C SER A 290 31.73 -4.71 -26.77
N LEU A 291 32.73 -4.20 -26.03
CA LEU A 291 34.00 -3.75 -26.60
C LEU A 291 34.80 -4.92 -27.19
N VAL A 292 34.86 -6.06 -26.49
CA VAL A 292 35.51 -7.27 -26.99
C VAL A 292 34.82 -7.77 -28.25
N LEU A 293 33.48 -7.83 -28.25
CA LEU A 293 32.71 -8.24 -29.44
C LEU A 293 32.87 -7.26 -30.59
N ALA A 294 32.87 -5.96 -30.33
CA ALA A 294 33.08 -4.93 -31.33
C ALA A 294 34.47 -5.07 -32.01
N LEU A 295 35.51 -5.37 -31.21
CA LEU A 295 36.85 -5.63 -31.71
C LEU A 295 36.89 -6.90 -32.56
N ALA A 296 36.28 -7.98 -32.09
CA ALA A 296 36.19 -9.24 -32.84
C ALA A 296 35.49 -9.06 -34.19
N ILE A 297 34.37 -8.37 -34.23
CA ILE A 297 33.64 -8.07 -35.48
C ILE A 297 34.50 -7.23 -36.41
N ARG A 298 35.25 -6.26 -35.88
CA ARG A 298 36.11 -5.41 -36.70
C ARG A 298 37.29 -6.16 -37.30
N LEU A 299 37.80 -7.18 -36.61
CA LEU A 299 38.86 -8.05 -37.09
C LEU A 299 38.39 -9.07 -38.13
N ASP A 300 37.16 -9.57 -37.97
CA ASP A 300 36.54 -10.59 -38.83
C ASP A 300 35.94 -10.00 -40.11
N SER A 301 35.32 -8.80 -40.04
CA SER A 301 34.63 -8.20 -41.18
C SER A 301 34.81 -6.68 -41.29
N ARG A 302 34.73 -6.16 -42.55
CA ARG A 302 34.74 -4.71 -42.83
C ARG A 302 33.36 -4.03 -42.63
N GLY A 303 32.35 -4.74 -42.08
CA GLY A 303 31.00 -4.26 -41.87
C GLY A 303 30.84 -3.30 -40.68
N PRO A 304 29.68 -2.67 -40.55
CA PRO A 304 29.36 -1.83 -39.38
C PRO A 304 29.18 -2.68 -38.12
N ILE A 305 29.78 -2.25 -37.01
CA ILE A 305 29.69 -2.93 -35.71
C ILE A 305 28.26 -2.92 -35.15
N LEU A 306 27.50 -1.83 -35.41
CA LEU A 306 26.15 -1.66 -34.93
C LEU A 306 25.14 -1.77 -36.07
N TYR A 307 24.21 -2.72 -35.95
CA TYR A 307 23.09 -2.85 -36.86
C TYR A 307 21.98 -1.85 -36.47
N ARG A 308 21.50 -1.07 -37.45
CA ARG A 308 20.42 -0.10 -37.27
C ARG A 308 19.18 -0.48 -38.09
N GLN A 309 18.07 -0.64 -37.45
CA GLN A 309 16.76 -0.86 -38.07
C GLN A 309 15.77 0.19 -37.64
N LYS A 310 15.04 0.78 -38.59
CA LYS A 310 13.92 1.68 -38.27
C LYS A 310 12.73 0.84 -37.77
N ARG A 311 12.30 1.10 -36.56
CA ARG A 311 11.05 0.54 -36.01
C ARG A 311 10.09 1.66 -35.66
N VAL A 312 8.80 1.45 -35.92
CA VAL A 312 7.73 2.36 -35.48
C VAL A 312 7.55 2.11 -33.99
N GLY A 313 7.81 3.14 -33.16
CA GLY A 313 7.50 3.12 -31.74
C GLY A 313 6.02 3.48 -31.52
N GLN A 314 5.46 3.02 -30.41
CA GLN A 314 4.19 3.61 -29.92
C GLN A 314 4.53 5.03 -29.46
N GLY A 315 3.92 6.03 -30.15
CA GLY A 315 4.01 7.45 -29.82
C GLY A 315 3.29 7.80 -28.52
#